data_ed146c0de5c093ed83205e42bc7c1c20
#
_entry.id   ed146c0de5c093ed83205e42bc7c1c20
#
_cell.length_a   1.000
_cell.length_b   1.000
_cell.length_c   1.000
_cell.angle_alpha   90.00
_cell.angle_beta   90.00
_cell.angle_gamma   90.00
#
_symmetry.space_group_name_H-M   'P 1'
#
loop_
_entity.id
_entity.type
_entity.pdbx_description
1 polymer ?
#
loop_
_entity_poly.entity_id
_entity_poly.type
_entity_poly.pdbx_seq_one_letter_code
_entity_poly.pdbx_strand_id
1 'polypeptide(L)' 'MSNPSTVGRPMEILLVEDGLVDARLVIGALEQGGFRHRLTLVRDGEEALEFIFQRGKFAR' A
#
# COMPACT_ATOMS: atom_id res chain seq x y z
N MET A 1 -0.30 -23.64 1.92
CA MET A 1 1.15 -23.60 1.95
C MET A 1 1.64 -22.39 1.17
N SER A 2 2.56 -21.65 1.74
CA SER A 2 3.03 -20.44 1.08
C SER A 2 4.01 -20.78 -0.03
N ASN A 3 3.95 -20.00 -1.08
CA ASN A 3 4.87 -20.08 -2.19
C ASN A 3 6.23 -19.55 -1.75
N PRO A 4 7.33 -20.31 -1.94
CA PRO A 4 8.65 -19.83 -1.55
C PRO A 4 9.02 -18.47 -2.17
N SER A 5 8.49 -18.15 -3.37
CA SER A 5 8.80 -16.88 -4.01
C SER A 5 8.20 -15.68 -3.27
N THR A 6 7.23 -15.91 -2.38
CA THR A 6 6.65 -14.82 -1.59
C THR A 6 7.26 -14.71 -0.20
N VAL A 7 8.04 -15.68 0.20
CA VAL A 7 8.74 -15.63 1.50
C VAL A 7 9.83 -14.57 1.43
N GLY A 8 9.78 -13.62 2.36
CA GLY A 8 10.74 -12.55 2.40
C GLY A 8 10.39 -11.35 1.53
N ARG A 9 9.35 -11.45 0.70
CA ARG A 9 8.88 -10.31 -0.08
C ARG A 9 7.65 -9.71 0.58
N PRO A 10 7.64 -8.40 0.83
CA PRO A 10 6.44 -7.77 1.35
C PRO A 10 5.36 -7.71 0.29
N MET A 11 4.11 -7.79 0.72
CA MET A 11 2.97 -7.55 -0.15
C MET A 11 2.91 -6.05 -0.45
N GLU A 12 2.79 -5.70 -1.72
CA GLU A 12 2.64 -4.30 -2.11
C GLU A 12 1.17 -3.93 -2.04
N ILE A 13 0.87 -2.91 -1.26
CA ILE A 13 -0.49 -2.46 -1.06
C ILE A 13 -0.57 -0.97 -1.39
N LEU A 14 -1.51 -0.62 -2.26
CA LEU A 14 -1.81 0.77 -2.54
C LEU A 14 -3.15 1.10 -1.89
N LEU A 15 -3.12 2.00 -0.91
CA LEU A 15 -4.33 2.43 -0.22
C LEU A 15 -4.74 3.80 -0.73
N VAL A 16 -5.94 3.89 -1.28
CA VAL A 16 -6.50 5.16 -1.76
C VAL A 16 -7.50 5.65 -0.73
N GLU A 17 -7.12 6.66 0.04
CA GLU A 17 -7.96 7.17 1.12
C GLU A 17 -7.59 8.61 1.43
N ASP A 18 -8.56 9.51 1.40
CA ASP A 18 -8.32 10.91 1.72
C ASP A 18 -8.51 11.23 3.20
N GLY A 19 -9.12 10.32 3.95
CA GLY A 19 -9.34 10.51 5.38
C GLY A 19 -8.22 9.87 6.20
N LEU A 20 -7.47 10.70 6.92
CA LEU A 20 -6.34 10.19 7.69
C LEU A 20 -6.75 9.20 8.77
N VAL A 21 -7.88 9.44 9.42
CA VAL A 21 -8.36 8.53 10.47
C VAL A 21 -8.70 7.17 9.87
N ASP A 22 -9.41 7.18 8.74
CA ASP A 22 -9.80 5.94 8.07
C ASP A 22 -8.55 5.19 7.57
N ALA A 23 -7.57 5.92 7.05
CA ALA A 23 -6.31 5.31 6.62
C ALA A 23 -5.61 4.63 7.78
N ARG A 24 -5.59 5.26 8.96
CA ARG A 24 -4.94 4.67 10.13
C ARG A 24 -5.62 3.39 10.58
N LEU A 25 -6.94 3.32 10.45
CA LEU A 25 -7.67 2.11 10.82
C LEU A 25 -7.28 0.95 9.91
N VAL A 26 -7.18 1.21 8.61
CA VAL A 26 -6.78 0.17 7.66
C VAL A 26 -5.35 -0.26 7.92
N ILE A 27 -4.45 0.70 8.12
CA ILE A 27 -3.04 0.40 8.39
C ILE A 27 -2.90 -0.45 9.65
N GLY A 28 -3.63 -0.09 10.71
CA GLY A 28 -3.61 -0.85 11.95
C GLY A 28 -4.09 -2.28 11.77
N ALA A 29 -5.15 -2.47 10.98
CA ALA A 29 -5.66 -3.81 10.70
C ALA A 29 -4.65 -4.64 9.93
N LEU A 30 -3.95 -4.04 8.97
CA LEU A 30 -2.92 -4.74 8.21
C LEU A 30 -1.75 -5.14 9.10
N GLU A 31 -1.36 -4.26 10.02
CA GLU A 31 -0.27 -4.56 10.93
C GLU A 31 -0.65 -5.71 11.87
N GLN A 32 -1.89 -5.74 12.33
CA GLN A 32 -2.36 -6.82 13.20
C GLN A 32 -2.43 -8.14 12.48
N GLY A 33 -2.53 -8.14 11.16
CA GLY A 33 -2.55 -9.36 10.36
C GLY A 33 -1.25 -10.14 10.41
N GLY A 34 -0.16 -9.51 10.83
CA GLY A 34 1.10 -10.21 11.03
C GLY A 34 1.85 -10.60 9.79
N PHE A 35 1.43 -10.14 8.62
CA PHE A 35 2.16 -10.44 7.38
C PHE A 35 2.97 -9.22 6.95
N ARG A 36 4.06 -9.51 6.24
CA ARG A 36 4.92 -8.44 5.76
C ARG A 36 4.23 -7.70 4.61
N HIS A 37 4.26 -6.38 4.69
CA HIS A 37 3.66 -5.58 3.63
C HIS A 37 4.40 -4.26 3.49
N ARG A 38 4.28 -3.68 2.31
CA ARG A 38 4.76 -2.34 2.02
C ARG A 38 3.55 -1.54 1.54
N LEU A 39 3.22 -0.50 2.26
CA LEU A 39 2.00 0.25 1.99
C LEU A 39 2.35 1.63 1.46
N THR A 40 1.70 2.01 0.38
CA THR A 40 1.75 3.36 -0.14
C THR A 40 0.37 3.97 0.00
N LEU A 41 0.29 5.10 0.68
CA LEU A 41 -0.97 5.81 0.88
C LEU A 41 -1.06 6.95 -0.12
N VAL A 42 -2.15 6.97 -0.88
CA VAL A 42 -2.46 8.08 -1.77
C VAL A 42 -3.86 8.57 -1.43
N ARG A 43 -4.14 9.83 -1.76
CA ARG A 43 -5.37 10.47 -1.32
C ARG A 43 -6.54 10.29 -2.26
N ASP A 44 -6.26 10.10 -3.55
CA ASP A 44 -7.32 10.04 -4.54
C ASP A 44 -6.87 9.23 -5.75
N GLY A 45 -7.80 9.06 -6.69
CA GLY A 45 -7.54 8.27 -7.88
C GLY A 45 -6.45 8.85 -8.77
N GLU A 46 -6.32 10.18 -8.79
CA GLU A 46 -5.29 10.82 -9.59
C GLU A 46 -3.90 10.46 -9.06
N GLU A 47 -3.72 10.53 -7.74
CA GLU A 47 -2.46 10.09 -7.15
C GLU A 47 -2.21 8.60 -7.37
N ALA A 48 -3.27 7.80 -7.32
CA ALA A 48 -3.15 6.37 -7.57
C ALA A 48 -2.61 6.11 -8.98
N LEU A 49 -3.12 6.84 -9.96
CA LEU A 49 -2.64 6.70 -11.33
C LEU A 49 -1.19 7.13 -11.46
N GLU A 50 -0.81 8.22 -10.79
CA GLU A 50 0.58 8.65 -10.79
C GLU A 50 1.49 7.56 -10.22
N PHE A 51 1.05 6.92 -9.15
CA PHE A 51 1.83 5.84 -8.54
C PHE A 51 1.95 4.65 -9.50
N ILE A 52 0.83 4.22 -10.08
CA ILE A 52 0.81 3.05 -10.97
C ILE A 52 1.70 3.28 -12.18
N PHE A 53 1.67 4.47 -12.76
CA PHE A 53 2.47 4.78 -13.92
C PHE A 53 3.81 5.41 -13.57
N GLN A 54 4.12 5.53 -12.29
CA GLN A 54 5.38 6.08 -11.79
C GLN A 54 5.63 7.48 -12.33
N ARG A 55 4.58 8.31 -12.23
CA ARG A 55 4.64 9.70 -12.68
C ARG A 55 4.48 10.64 -11.49
N GLY A 56 4.65 11.94 -11.76
CA GLY A 56 4.50 12.94 -10.72
C GLY A 56 5.46 12.68 -9.58
N LYS A 57 4.95 12.73 -8.36
CA LYS A 57 5.81 12.56 -7.18
C LYS A 57 6.32 11.13 -7.00
N PHE A 58 5.82 10.18 -7.79
CA PHE A 58 6.27 8.79 -7.75
C PHE A 58 7.21 8.46 -8.91
N ALA A 59 7.66 9.44 -9.65
CA ALA A 59 8.58 9.20 -10.76
C ALA A 59 9.90 8.65 -10.24
N ARG A 60 10.49 7.77 -11.03
CA ARG A 60 11.78 7.19 -10.72
C ARG A 60 12.88 7.76 -11.60
#